data_77f93fa1f09940300dfd51235ca0e0be
#
_entry.id   77f93fa1f09940300dfd51235ca0e0be
#
_cell.length_a   1.000
_cell.length_b   1.000
_cell.length_c   1.000
_cell.angle_alpha   90.00
_cell.angle_beta   90.00
_cell.angle_gamma   90.00
#
_symmetry.space_group_name_H-M   'P 1'
#
loop_
_entity.id
_entity.type
_entity.pdbx_description
1 polymer ?
#
loop_
_entity_poly.entity_id
_entity_poly.type
_entity_poly.pdbx_seq_one_letter_code
_entity_poly.pdbx_strand_id
1 'polypeptide(L)'
;MTNNFTPKKSGAAARPQLSPEEYAAKKKAEKDAVYQMIDDTATEIVSDPDKFRAYLDTQARMDRYSAANALLIYKQQPQATQLKDFRDWQEDGVKVNKGAKSLSILEPVEYTKNDGSTGIAYNVKKVFDVAQTSGKKPAAPTLDRDPRKLVAIMLDTAPIDVSTVEELPSPNMGAFYKNEDQTLYIKRDIGNSVALCQCVAQELGHAQLAMNCEAYSRRDMGFSAVCVGYMLCRKFGEIGRAHV
;
A
#
# COMPACT_ATOMS: atom_id res chain seq x y z
N MET A 1 1.76 -44.04 -53.86
CA MET A 1 1.70 -44.24 -52.39
C MET A 1 1.39 -42.91 -51.74
N THR A 2 0.10 -42.64 -51.48
CA THR A 2 -0.38 -41.40 -50.88
C THR A 2 -0.54 -41.58 -49.40
N ASN A 3 0.33 -40.88 -48.61
CA ASN A 3 0.27 -40.87 -47.15
C ASN A 3 -0.83 -39.87 -46.72
N ASN A 4 -1.96 -40.39 -46.25
CA ASN A 4 -3.00 -39.64 -45.56
C ASN A 4 -2.58 -39.40 -44.12
N PHE A 5 -2.17 -38.15 -43.82
CA PHE A 5 -1.91 -37.70 -42.46
C PHE A 5 -3.18 -37.05 -41.89
N THR A 6 -3.90 -37.77 -41.06
CA THR A 6 -5.06 -37.27 -40.32
C THR A 6 -4.58 -36.64 -39.04
N PRO A 7 -4.79 -35.32 -38.74
CA PRO A 7 -4.42 -34.73 -37.47
C PRO A 7 -5.41 -35.18 -36.38
N LYS A 8 -4.90 -35.87 -35.34
CA LYS A 8 -5.65 -36.13 -34.10
C LYS A 8 -5.99 -34.82 -33.43
N LYS A 9 -7.26 -34.42 -33.46
CA LYS A 9 -7.81 -33.41 -32.57
C LYS A 9 -7.74 -33.95 -31.15
N SER A 10 -6.81 -33.42 -30.32
CA SER A 10 -6.85 -33.60 -28.87
C SER A 10 -8.05 -32.84 -28.33
N GLY A 11 -9.11 -33.56 -28.00
CA GLY A 11 -10.27 -33.02 -27.30
C GLY A 11 -9.87 -32.56 -25.91
N ALA A 12 -9.63 -31.29 -25.74
CA ALA A 12 -9.65 -30.67 -24.43
C ALA A 12 -11.09 -30.79 -23.92
N ALA A 13 -11.31 -31.56 -22.87
CA ALA A 13 -12.62 -31.65 -22.23
C ALA A 13 -13.09 -30.23 -21.84
N ALA A 14 -14.22 -29.81 -22.39
CA ALA A 14 -14.81 -28.53 -22.05
C ALA A 14 -15.05 -28.47 -20.55
N ARG A 15 -14.49 -27.47 -19.87
CA ARG A 15 -14.78 -27.23 -18.43
C ARG A 15 -16.28 -27.08 -18.28
N PRO A 16 -16.91 -27.76 -17.33
CA PRO A 16 -18.35 -27.61 -17.11
C PRO A 16 -18.66 -26.15 -16.84
N GLN A 17 -19.53 -25.56 -17.65
CA GLN A 17 -20.04 -24.22 -17.43
C GLN A 17 -20.93 -24.25 -16.19
N LEU A 18 -20.58 -23.47 -15.17
CA LEU A 18 -21.41 -23.27 -13.99
C LEU A 18 -22.70 -22.56 -14.38
N SER A 19 -23.81 -22.89 -13.75
CA SER A 19 -25.06 -22.13 -13.89
C SER A 19 -24.85 -20.69 -13.38
N PRO A 20 -25.68 -19.71 -13.79
CA PRO A 20 -25.60 -18.34 -13.28
C PRO A 20 -25.66 -18.26 -11.74
N GLU A 21 -26.48 -19.12 -11.12
CA GLU A 21 -26.63 -19.21 -9.67
C GLU A 21 -25.37 -19.76 -8.99
N GLU A 22 -24.83 -20.85 -9.52
CA GLU A 22 -23.56 -21.43 -9.03
C GLU A 22 -22.38 -20.44 -9.20
N TYR A 23 -22.35 -19.70 -10.30
CA TYR A 23 -21.35 -18.67 -10.52
C TYR A 23 -21.48 -17.53 -9.51
N ALA A 24 -22.69 -17.03 -9.27
CA ALA A 24 -22.96 -16.00 -8.27
C ALA A 24 -22.59 -16.45 -6.86
N ALA A 25 -22.99 -17.68 -6.47
CA ALA A 25 -22.62 -18.27 -5.19
C ALA A 25 -21.11 -18.40 -5.01
N LYS A 26 -20.41 -18.85 -6.05
CA LYS A 26 -18.94 -18.94 -6.04
C LYS A 26 -18.29 -17.58 -5.88
N LYS A 27 -18.76 -16.56 -6.59
CA LYS A 27 -18.25 -15.18 -6.48
C LYS A 27 -18.49 -14.58 -5.10
N LYS A 28 -19.65 -14.84 -4.53
CA LYS A 28 -19.96 -14.43 -3.15
C LYS A 28 -19.02 -15.10 -2.15
N ALA A 29 -18.87 -16.41 -2.22
CA ALA A 29 -17.97 -17.16 -1.34
C ALA A 29 -16.50 -16.69 -1.46
N GLU A 30 -16.05 -16.39 -2.69
CA GLU A 30 -14.71 -15.82 -2.91
C GLU A 30 -14.54 -14.45 -2.24
N LYS A 31 -15.56 -13.60 -2.33
CA LYS A 31 -15.58 -12.27 -1.71
C LYS A 31 -15.61 -12.39 -0.19
N ASP A 32 -16.47 -13.23 0.37
CA ASP A 32 -16.59 -13.46 1.80
C ASP A 32 -15.25 -13.97 2.38
N ALA A 33 -14.57 -14.89 1.68
CA ALA A 33 -13.25 -15.38 2.09
C ALA A 33 -12.16 -14.29 2.07
N VAL A 34 -12.24 -13.33 1.16
CA VAL A 34 -11.30 -12.20 1.11
C VAL A 34 -11.53 -11.24 2.28
N TYR A 35 -12.78 -10.93 2.62
CA TYR A 35 -13.10 -10.12 3.79
C TYR A 35 -12.69 -10.81 5.09
N GLN A 36 -12.95 -12.11 5.23
CA GLN A 36 -12.51 -12.88 6.38
C GLN A 36 -10.97 -12.85 6.51
N MET A 37 -10.23 -12.94 5.39
CA MET A 37 -8.77 -12.84 5.41
C MET A 37 -8.29 -11.46 5.90
N ILE A 38 -8.99 -10.37 5.58
CA ILE A 38 -8.69 -9.03 6.10
C ILE A 38 -8.85 -9.00 7.62
N ASP A 39 -9.99 -9.46 8.14
CA ASP A 39 -10.31 -9.43 9.56
C ASP A 39 -9.34 -10.30 10.38
N ASP A 40 -9.08 -11.53 9.91
CA ASP A 40 -8.12 -12.44 10.54
C ASP A 40 -6.70 -11.85 10.56
N THR A 41 -6.28 -11.25 9.44
CA THR A 41 -4.95 -10.64 9.33
C THR A 41 -4.84 -9.40 10.21
N ALA A 42 -5.86 -8.55 10.27
CA ALA A 42 -5.89 -7.39 11.15
C ALA A 42 -5.77 -7.83 12.62
N THR A 43 -6.51 -8.85 13.04
CA THR A 43 -6.42 -9.42 14.38
C THR A 43 -5.02 -9.98 14.67
N GLU A 44 -4.43 -10.67 13.71
CA GLU A 44 -3.10 -11.25 13.84
C GLU A 44 -2.02 -10.18 14.04
N ILE A 45 -2.02 -9.11 13.23
CA ILE A 45 -0.97 -8.09 13.30
C ILE A 45 -1.04 -7.22 14.56
N VAL A 46 -2.23 -6.95 15.11
CA VAL A 46 -2.35 -6.12 16.32
C VAL A 46 -1.91 -6.86 17.60
N SER A 47 -1.82 -8.18 17.53
CA SER A 47 -1.37 -9.01 18.67
C SER A 47 0.15 -9.22 18.71
N ASP A 48 0.89 -8.80 17.67
CA ASP A 48 2.32 -9.06 17.54
C ASP A 48 3.04 -7.85 16.90
N PRO A 49 3.90 -7.13 17.66
CA PRO A 49 4.60 -5.95 17.18
C PRO A 49 5.48 -6.19 15.93
N ASP A 50 6.07 -7.37 15.80
CA ASP A 50 6.92 -7.68 14.63
C ASP A 50 6.07 -7.92 13.39
N LYS A 51 4.90 -8.55 13.53
CA LYS A 51 3.92 -8.69 12.44
C LYS A 51 3.34 -7.34 12.05
N PHE A 52 3.02 -6.50 13.02
CA PHE A 52 2.54 -5.14 12.75
C PHE A 52 3.58 -4.33 11.97
N ARG A 53 4.84 -4.38 12.37
CA ARG A 53 5.94 -3.73 11.64
C ARG A 53 6.10 -4.28 10.22
N ALA A 54 6.04 -5.59 10.04
CA ALA A 54 6.12 -6.22 8.72
C ALA A 54 4.94 -5.84 7.81
N TYR A 55 3.75 -5.66 8.39
CA TYR A 55 2.60 -5.08 7.68
C TYR A 55 2.87 -3.63 7.26
N LEU A 56 3.39 -2.78 8.15
CA LEU A 56 3.74 -1.39 7.80
C LEU A 56 4.81 -1.33 6.70
N ASP A 57 5.78 -2.23 6.71
CA ASP A 57 6.77 -2.38 5.63
C ASP A 57 6.11 -2.74 4.30
N THR A 58 5.09 -3.59 4.33
CA THR A 58 4.31 -3.94 3.14
C THR A 58 3.49 -2.74 2.65
N GLN A 59 2.80 -2.04 3.54
CA GLN A 59 2.03 -0.84 3.21
C GLN A 59 2.91 0.27 2.64
N ALA A 60 4.11 0.48 3.18
CA ALA A 60 5.07 1.46 2.69
C ALA A 60 5.52 1.19 1.25
N ARG A 61 5.71 -0.09 0.88
CA ARG A 61 6.03 -0.49 -0.50
C ARG A 61 4.82 -0.42 -1.43
N MET A 62 3.63 -0.67 -0.89
CA MET A 62 2.36 -0.76 -1.60
C MET A 62 1.49 0.49 -1.36
N ASP A 63 2.10 1.66 -1.40
CA ASP A 63 1.49 2.95 -1.05
C ASP A 63 0.26 3.34 -1.88
N ARG A 64 0.08 2.72 -3.05
CA ARG A 64 -1.11 2.93 -3.91
C ARG A 64 -2.29 2.04 -3.54
N TYR A 65 -2.09 1.12 -2.61
CA TYR A 65 -3.14 0.22 -2.15
C TYR A 65 -3.73 0.69 -0.83
N SER A 66 -5.03 0.47 -0.66
CA SER A 66 -5.70 0.74 0.62
C SER A 66 -5.14 -0.16 1.72
N ALA A 67 -5.35 0.22 2.98
CA ALA A 67 -4.96 -0.58 4.14
C ALA A 67 -5.50 -2.01 4.07
N ALA A 68 -6.76 -2.19 3.64
CA ALA A 68 -7.36 -3.51 3.44
C ALA A 68 -6.60 -4.34 2.40
N ASN A 69 -6.23 -3.73 1.26
CA ASN A 69 -5.44 -4.43 0.25
C ASN A 69 -4.01 -4.70 0.72
N ALA A 70 -3.41 -3.82 1.51
CA ALA A 70 -2.08 -4.08 2.09
C ALA A 70 -2.10 -5.25 3.08
N LEU A 71 -3.18 -5.42 3.87
CA LEU A 71 -3.39 -6.61 4.70
C LEU A 71 -3.46 -7.88 3.86
N LEU A 72 -4.23 -7.86 2.77
CA LEU A 72 -4.33 -8.98 1.84
C LEU A 72 -2.98 -9.32 1.20
N ILE A 73 -2.23 -8.32 0.76
CA ILE A 73 -0.90 -8.51 0.16
C ILE A 73 0.07 -9.05 1.21
N TYR A 74 0.10 -8.45 2.39
CA TYR A 74 0.94 -8.92 3.50
C TYR A 74 0.68 -10.39 3.83
N LYS A 75 -0.59 -10.80 3.95
CA LYS A 75 -0.96 -12.17 4.27
C LYS A 75 -0.56 -13.18 3.19
N GLN A 76 -0.71 -12.80 1.92
CA GLN A 76 -0.50 -13.72 0.80
C GLN A 76 0.95 -13.72 0.30
N GLN A 77 1.60 -12.55 0.28
CA GLN A 77 2.97 -12.38 -0.22
C GLN A 77 3.62 -11.11 0.37
N PRO A 78 4.13 -11.16 1.61
CA PRO A 78 4.65 -9.98 2.32
C PRO A 78 5.82 -9.30 1.62
N GLN A 79 6.52 -9.99 0.72
CA GLN A 79 7.66 -9.46 -0.05
C GLN A 79 7.27 -8.92 -1.44
N ALA A 80 5.98 -8.86 -1.76
CA ALA A 80 5.52 -8.32 -3.03
C ALA A 80 6.00 -6.88 -3.22
N THR A 81 6.35 -6.53 -4.47
CA THR A 81 6.88 -5.22 -4.83
C THR A 81 6.13 -4.53 -5.96
N GLN A 82 5.62 -5.29 -6.91
CA GLN A 82 4.86 -4.74 -8.04
C GLN A 82 3.79 -5.74 -8.48
N LEU A 83 2.54 -5.34 -8.34
CA LEU A 83 1.40 -6.18 -8.67
C LEU A 83 0.71 -5.67 -9.94
N LYS A 84 0.43 -6.62 -10.84
CA LYS A 84 -0.43 -6.41 -12.01
C LYS A 84 -1.29 -7.65 -12.23
N ASP A 85 -2.40 -7.50 -12.90
CA ASP A 85 -3.16 -8.66 -13.34
C ASP A 85 -2.45 -9.39 -14.49
N PHE A 86 -2.99 -10.54 -14.88
CA PHE A 86 -2.38 -11.37 -15.91
C PHE A 86 -2.31 -10.64 -17.27
N ARG A 87 -3.32 -9.87 -17.60
CA ARG A 87 -3.42 -9.14 -18.88
C ARG A 87 -2.43 -7.99 -18.93
N ASP A 88 -2.35 -7.20 -17.84
CA ASP A 88 -1.41 -6.08 -17.75
C ASP A 88 0.04 -6.55 -17.86
N TRP A 89 0.39 -7.70 -17.23
CA TRP A 89 1.72 -8.31 -17.41
C TRP A 89 1.97 -8.72 -18.86
N GLN A 90 0.97 -9.27 -19.51
CA GLN A 90 1.08 -9.70 -20.92
C GLN A 90 1.24 -8.50 -21.86
N GLU A 91 0.55 -7.39 -21.62
CA GLU A 91 0.68 -6.13 -22.35
C GLU A 91 2.08 -5.52 -22.20
N ASP A 92 2.70 -5.67 -21.05
CA ASP A 92 4.12 -5.28 -20.83
C ASP A 92 5.13 -6.22 -21.51
N GLY A 93 4.69 -7.29 -22.17
CA GLY A 93 5.56 -8.32 -22.75
C GLY A 93 6.20 -9.25 -21.70
N VAL A 94 5.68 -9.25 -20.47
CA VAL A 94 6.16 -10.06 -19.35
C VAL A 94 5.23 -11.27 -19.15
N LYS A 95 5.80 -12.45 -18.91
CA LYS A 95 5.03 -13.68 -18.76
C LYS A 95 4.90 -14.07 -17.28
N VAL A 96 3.68 -14.32 -16.83
CA VAL A 96 3.45 -14.96 -15.53
C VAL A 96 3.90 -16.43 -15.60
N ASN A 97 4.66 -16.85 -14.60
CA ASN A 97 5.24 -18.19 -14.54
C ASN A 97 4.14 -19.25 -14.42
N LYS A 98 4.31 -20.37 -15.09
CA LYS A 98 3.38 -21.50 -15.02
C LYS A 98 3.28 -22.00 -13.58
N GLY A 99 2.05 -22.11 -13.07
CA GLY A 99 1.78 -22.56 -11.69
C GLY A 99 1.88 -21.46 -10.63
N ALA A 100 2.17 -20.21 -11.00
CA ALA A 100 2.12 -19.09 -10.06
C ALA A 100 0.72 -18.95 -9.46
N LYS A 101 0.65 -18.76 -8.14
CA LYS A 101 -0.61 -18.53 -7.43
C LYS A 101 -0.91 -17.03 -7.41
N SER A 102 -2.07 -16.63 -7.92
CA SER A 102 -2.49 -15.24 -7.89
C SER A 102 -2.80 -14.77 -6.47
N LEU A 103 -2.51 -13.51 -6.18
CA LEU A 103 -3.00 -12.82 -5.00
C LEU A 103 -4.42 -12.29 -5.28
N SER A 104 -5.24 -12.29 -4.24
CA SER A 104 -6.58 -11.67 -4.27
C SER A 104 -6.51 -10.29 -3.64
N ILE A 105 -6.99 -9.28 -4.35
CA ILE A 105 -7.15 -7.91 -3.85
C ILE A 105 -8.58 -7.44 -4.10
N LEU A 106 -8.96 -6.33 -3.46
CA LEU A 106 -10.24 -5.67 -3.69
C LEU A 106 -10.05 -4.52 -4.68
N GLU A 107 -10.83 -4.54 -5.77
CA GLU A 107 -10.88 -3.48 -6.77
C GLU A 107 -12.21 -2.73 -6.64
N PRO A 108 -12.20 -1.40 -6.48
CA PRO A 108 -13.43 -0.61 -6.45
C PRO A 108 -14.10 -0.63 -7.85
N VAL A 109 -15.41 -0.79 -7.85
CA VAL A 109 -16.24 -0.74 -9.06
C VAL A 109 -17.43 0.16 -8.80
N GLU A 110 -17.60 1.16 -9.63
CA GLU A 110 -18.78 2.02 -9.58
C GLU A 110 -20.01 1.29 -10.13
N TYR A 111 -21.15 1.51 -9.49
CA TYR A 111 -22.44 1.04 -9.97
C TYR A 111 -23.51 2.10 -9.75
N THR A 112 -24.54 2.10 -10.61
CA THR A 112 -25.69 2.99 -10.47
C THR A 112 -26.73 2.35 -9.57
N LYS A 113 -27.12 3.04 -8.51
CA LYS A 113 -28.21 2.66 -7.63
C LYS A 113 -29.58 2.88 -8.28
N ASN A 114 -30.63 2.30 -7.70
CA ASN A 114 -32.00 2.45 -8.19
C ASN A 114 -32.52 3.89 -8.20
N ASP A 115 -31.94 4.75 -7.36
CA ASP A 115 -32.26 6.19 -7.25
C ASP A 115 -31.45 7.05 -8.24
N GLY A 116 -30.62 6.44 -9.11
CA GLY A 116 -29.75 7.11 -10.08
C GLY A 116 -28.43 7.60 -9.50
N SER A 117 -28.20 7.49 -8.19
CA SER A 117 -26.91 7.85 -7.59
C SER A 117 -25.83 6.81 -7.85
N THR A 118 -24.55 7.23 -7.82
CA THR A 118 -23.41 6.33 -7.94
C THR A 118 -23.06 5.71 -6.59
N GLY A 119 -22.87 4.40 -6.57
CA GLY A 119 -22.33 3.66 -5.44
C GLY A 119 -20.98 3.04 -5.79
N ILE A 120 -20.19 2.69 -4.77
CA ILE A 120 -18.95 1.94 -4.93
C ILE A 120 -19.14 0.55 -4.33
N ALA A 121 -18.88 -0.47 -5.13
CA ALA A 121 -18.77 -1.85 -4.70
C ALA A 121 -17.32 -2.32 -4.85
N TYR A 122 -16.97 -3.43 -4.22
CA TYR A 122 -15.64 -4.01 -4.36
C TYR A 122 -15.74 -5.41 -4.94
N ASN A 123 -14.95 -5.67 -5.98
CA ASN A 123 -14.80 -6.99 -6.58
C ASN A 123 -13.44 -7.58 -6.22
N VAL A 124 -13.38 -8.91 -6.18
CA VAL A 124 -12.10 -9.61 -6.02
C VAL A 124 -11.37 -9.62 -7.37
N LYS A 125 -10.19 -9.02 -7.39
CA LYS A 125 -9.26 -9.02 -8.53
C LYS A 125 -8.09 -9.96 -8.25
N LYS A 126 -7.67 -10.71 -9.25
CA LYS A 126 -6.50 -11.59 -9.20
C LYS A 126 -5.30 -10.89 -9.80
N VAL A 127 -4.23 -10.78 -9.02
CA VAL A 127 -2.98 -10.14 -9.44
C VAL A 127 -1.79 -11.05 -9.18
N PHE A 128 -0.67 -10.75 -9.83
CA PHE A 128 0.59 -11.46 -9.69
C PHE A 128 1.70 -10.47 -9.41
N ASP A 129 2.62 -10.83 -8.52
CA ASP A 129 3.80 -10.02 -8.26
C ASP A 129 4.86 -10.22 -9.35
N VAL A 130 5.67 -9.19 -9.56
CA VAL A 130 6.81 -9.22 -10.51
C VAL A 130 7.76 -10.39 -10.25
N ALA A 131 7.90 -10.84 -8.99
CA ALA A 131 8.72 -12.02 -8.65
C ALA A 131 8.13 -13.33 -9.22
N GLN A 132 6.84 -13.35 -9.54
CA GLN A 132 6.14 -14.49 -10.15
C GLN A 132 6.17 -14.46 -11.68
N THR A 133 6.98 -13.57 -12.26
CA THR A 133 7.04 -13.37 -13.71
C THR A 133 8.42 -13.64 -14.28
N SER A 134 8.47 -13.86 -15.59
CA SER A 134 9.68 -14.05 -16.38
C SER A 134 9.68 -13.16 -17.62
N GLY A 135 10.88 -12.78 -18.08
CA GLY A 135 11.08 -11.88 -19.21
C GLY A 135 11.78 -10.58 -18.80
N LYS A 136 11.82 -9.60 -19.70
CA LYS A 136 12.44 -8.30 -19.43
C LYS A 136 11.52 -7.50 -18.50
N LYS A 137 11.90 -7.43 -17.23
CA LYS A 137 11.14 -6.71 -16.21
C LYS A 137 11.31 -5.20 -16.38
N PRO A 138 10.26 -4.41 -16.13
CA PRO A 138 10.39 -2.97 -16.02
C PRO A 138 11.45 -2.60 -14.98
N ALA A 139 12.28 -1.60 -15.28
CA ALA A 139 13.23 -1.10 -14.29
C ALA A 139 12.46 -0.49 -13.11
N ALA A 140 12.85 -0.87 -11.90
CA ALA A 140 12.33 -0.20 -10.72
C ALA A 140 12.82 1.26 -10.72
N PRO A 141 11.97 2.23 -10.36
CA PRO A 141 12.41 3.62 -10.22
C PRO A 141 13.55 3.72 -9.22
N THR A 142 14.63 4.37 -9.59
CA THR A 142 15.70 4.73 -8.66
C THR A 142 15.25 5.92 -7.84
N LEU A 143 15.09 5.73 -6.53
CA LEU A 143 14.77 6.81 -5.60
C LEU A 143 16.06 7.42 -5.09
N ASP A 144 16.15 8.75 -5.09
CA ASP A 144 17.23 9.46 -4.38
C ASP A 144 16.97 9.34 -2.88
N ARG A 145 17.94 8.78 -2.17
CA ARG A 145 17.85 8.47 -0.74
C ARG A 145 18.59 9.47 0.15
N ASP A 146 18.99 10.62 -0.38
CA ASP A 146 19.58 11.68 0.43
C ASP A 146 18.52 12.27 1.37
N PRO A 147 18.68 12.13 2.71
CA PRO A 147 17.71 12.62 3.68
C PRO A 147 17.45 14.12 3.57
N ARG A 148 18.44 14.91 3.16
CA ARG A 148 18.31 16.37 2.99
C ARG A 148 17.37 16.70 1.84
N LYS A 149 17.50 15.98 0.73
CA LYS A 149 16.60 16.14 -0.41
C LYS A 149 15.18 15.67 -0.09
N LEU A 150 15.04 14.58 0.67
CA LEU A 150 13.73 14.10 1.12
C LEU A 150 13.06 15.12 2.03
N VAL A 151 13.78 15.69 2.99
CA VAL A 151 13.24 16.78 3.82
C VAL A 151 12.82 17.96 2.95
N ALA A 152 13.68 18.43 2.02
CA ALA A 152 13.34 19.54 1.15
C ALA A 152 12.06 19.29 0.34
N ILE A 153 11.90 18.10 -0.25
CA ILE A 153 10.70 17.73 -0.99
C ILE A 153 9.47 17.66 -0.07
N MET A 154 9.60 17.07 1.12
CA MET A 154 8.48 17.00 2.08
C MET A 154 8.00 18.39 2.50
N LEU A 155 8.93 19.34 2.69
CA LEU A 155 8.59 20.70 3.08
C LEU A 155 8.00 21.50 1.92
N ASP A 156 8.54 21.35 0.72
CA ASP A 156 8.06 22.03 -0.50
C ASP A 156 6.65 21.56 -0.91
N THR A 157 6.34 20.29 -0.63
CA THR A 157 5.03 19.69 -0.95
C THR A 157 4.07 19.65 0.24
N ALA A 158 4.45 20.17 1.40
CA ALA A 158 3.59 20.18 2.58
C ALA A 158 2.30 20.98 2.31
N PRO A 159 1.11 20.46 2.67
CA PRO A 159 -0.17 21.15 2.47
C PRO A 159 -0.46 22.18 3.57
N ILE A 160 0.53 22.59 4.33
CA ILE A 160 0.49 23.46 5.50
C ILE A 160 1.64 24.45 5.47
N ASP A 161 1.55 25.52 6.24
CA ASP A 161 2.65 26.48 6.38
C ASP A 161 3.85 25.87 7.09
N VAL A 162 5.05 26.30 6.69
CA VAL A 162 6.31 25.84 7.28
C VAL A 162 7.11 27.04 7.79
N SER A 163 7.58 26.98 9.02
CA SER A 163 8.38 28.02 9.65
C SER A 163 9.59 27.45 10.39
N THR A 164 10.69 28.19 10.39
CA THR A 164 11.89 27.82 11.16
C THR A 164 11.99 28.61 12.44
N VAL A 165 12.32 27.93 13.55
CA VAL A 165 12.43 28.50 14.89
C VAL A 165 13.75 28.10 15.55
N GLU A 166 14.18 28.86 16.55
CA GLU A 166 15.37 28.54 17.35
C GLU A 166 15.06 27.45 18.38
N GLU A 167 13.85 27.47 18.97
CA GLU A 167 13.43 26.54 20.02
C GLU A 167 12.06 25.93 19.71
N LEU A 168 11.89 24.69 20.13
CA LEU A 168 10.63 23.94 20.07
C LEU A 168 10.17 23.61 21.50
N PRO A 169 8.90 23.18 21.70
CA PRO A 169 8.35 22.85 23.01
C PRO A 169 9.16 21.85 23.83
N SER A 170 9.95 21.01 23.15
CA SER A 170 10.90 20.10 23.79
C SER A 170 12.27 20.18 23.11
N PRO A 171 13.38 20.14 23.87
CA PRO A 171 14.73 20.24 23.32
C PRO A 171 15.10 19.09 22.37
N ASN A 172 14.45 17.94 22.52
CA ASN A 172 14.70 16.75 21.70
C ASN A 172 13.86 16.70 20.41
N MET A 173 12.98 17.68 20.18
CA MET A 173 12.20 17.77 18.95
C MET A 173 13.01 18.43 17.85
N GLY A 174 12.91 17.88 16.63
CA GLY A 174 13.46 18.50 15.42
C GLY A 174 12.42 19.26 14.61
N ALA A 175 11.15 18.86 14.75
CA ALA A 175 10.00 19.49 14.13
C ALA A 175 8.79 19.38 15.06
N PHE A 176 7.79 20.26 14.87
CA PHE A 176 6.54 20.25 15.62
C PHE A 176 5.42 20.87 14.80
N TYR A 177 4.37 20.10 14.54
CA TYR A 177 3.16 20.61 13.93
C TYR A 177 2.22 21.20 15.02
N LYS A 178 1.84 22.43 14.85
CA LYS A 178 0.90 23.12 15.73
C LYS A 178 -0.44 23.26 15.02
N ASN A 179 -1.47 22.62 15.58
CA ASN A 179 -2.77 22.53 14.95
C ASN A 179 -3.55 23.85 14.96
N GLU A 180 -3.31 24.71 15.97
CA GLU A 180 -4.04 25.97 16.17
C GLU A 180 -3.76 26.97 15.04
N ASP A 181 -2.57 26.96 14.49
CA ASP A 181 -2.17 27.83 13.36
C ASP A 181 -1.82 27.05 12.09
N GLN A 182 -2.02 25.72 12.10
CA GLN A 182 -1.77 24.81 10.98
C GLN A 182 -0.34 24.92 10.40
N THR A 183 0.63 25.18 11.26
CA THR A 183 2.02 25.43 10.88
C THR A 183 2.95 24.32 11.38
N LEU A 184 3.85 23.87 10.51
CA LEU A 184 4.96 23.00 10.86
C LEU A 184 6.18 23.86 11.23
N TYR A 185 6.56 23.81 12.49
CA TYR A 185 7.76 24.47 13.00
C TYR A 185 8.95 23.53 12.96
N ILE A 186 10.09 23.99 12.45
CA ILE A 186 11.33 23.22 12.30
C ILE A 186 12.43 23.94 13.07
N LYS A 187 13.17 23.20 13.88
CA LYS A 187 14.34 23.73 14.58
C LYS A 187 15.46 24.01 13.61
N ARG A 188 16.08 25.20 13.71
CA ARG A 188 17.07 25.71 12.76
C ARG A 188 18.34 24.84 12.65
N ASP A 189 18.92 24.45 13.75
CA ASP A 189 20.21 23.72 13.76
C ASP A 189 20.06 22.26 14.18
N ILE A 190 19.62 21.41 13.26
CA ILE A 190 19.62 19.96 13.46
C ILE A 190 20.80 19.35 12.69
N GLY A 191 21.86 19.00 13.42
CA GLY A 191 23.06 18.40 12.83
C GLY A 191 22.86 17.03 12.17
N ASN A 192 21.74 16.34 12.46
CA ASN A 192 21.42 15.01 11.94
C ASN A 192 20.24 15.07 10.96
N SER A 193 20.54 15.00 9.67
CA SER A 193 19.53 15.05 8.61
C SER A 193 18.57 13.84 8.61
N VAL A 194 19.01 12.69 9.10
CA VAL A 194 18.19 11.49 9.25
C VAL A 194 17.15 11.71 10.34
N ALA A 195 17.57 12.19 11.51
CA ALA A 195 16.67 12.50 12.62
C ALA A 195 15.67 13.60 12.22
N LEU A 196 16.11 14.62 11.51
CA LEU A 196 15.22 15.66 10.99
C LEU A 196 14.16 15.07 10.03
N CYS A 197 14.58 14.21 9.11
CA CYS A 197 13.68 13.57 8.17
C CYS A 197 12.58 12.76 8.91
N GLN A 198 12.96 12.02 9.95
CA GLN A 198 12.00 11.27 10.78
C GLN A 198 11.02 12.20 11.52
N CYS A 199 11.53 13.25 12.14
CA CYS A 199 10.70 14.23 12.83
C CYS A 199 9.71 14.89 11.87
N VAL A 200 10.18 15.39 10.72
CA VAL A 200 9.35 16.04 9.71
C VAL A 200 8.30 15.06 9.17
N ALA A 201 8.67 13.83 8.85
CA ALA A 201 7.73 12.82 8.37
C ALA A 201 6.61 12.52 9.39
N GLN A 202 6.96 12.40 10.68
CA GLN A 202 5.97 12.18 11.74
C GLN A 202 5.06 13.40 11.93
N GLU A 203 5.62 14.61 11.92
CA GLU A 203 4.84 15.83 12.12
C GLU A 203 3.92 16.14 10.93
N LEU A 204 4.33 15.82 9.70
CA LEU A 204 3.44 15.82 8.54
C LEU A 204 2.33 14.78 8.67
N GLY A 205 2.62 13.63 9.29
CA GLY A 205 1.59 12.66 9.69
C GLY A 205 0.55 13.27 10.63
N HIS A 206 0.97 14.02 11.64
CA HIS A 206 0.06 14.78 12.51
C HIS A 206 -0.77 15.80 11.76
N ALA A 207 -0.14 16.56 10.86
CA ALA A 207 -0.84 17.54 10.03
C ALA A 207 -1.91 16.89 9.16
N GLN A 208 -1.56 15.81 8.47
CA GLN A 208 -2.50 15.09 7.61
C GLN A 208 -3.68 14.49 8.40
N LEU A 209 -3.43 13.97 9.59
CA LEU A 209 -4.48 13.45 10.47
C LEU A 209 -5.39 14.58 10.96
N ALA A 210 -4.84 15.74 11.32
CA ALA A 210 -5.60 16.90 11.75
C ALA A 210 -6.51 17.44 10.63
N MET A 211 -6.02 17.49 9.40
CA MET A 211 -6.80 17.94 8.24
C MET A 211 -7.99 17.02 7.90
N ASN A 212 -7.92 15.74 8.28
CA ASN A 212 -8.92 14.74 7.96
C ASN A 212 -9.79 14.30 9.16
N CYS A 213 -9.61 14.91 10.33
CA CYS A 213 -10.34 14.56 11.54
C CYS A 213 -10.83 15.80 12.27
N GLU A 214 -12.16 15.95 12.39
CA GLU A 214 -12.78 17.10 13.08
C GLU A 214 -12.41 17.19 14.57
N ALA A 215 -12.17 16.03 15.22
CA ALA A 215 -11.80 15.94 16.63
C ALA A 215 -10.32 15.52 16.79
N TYR A 216 -9.42 16.21 16.10
CA TYR A 216 -8.01 15.91 16.21
C TYR A 216 -7.49 16.15 17.63
N SER A 217 -6.81 15.12 18.17
CA SER A 217 -6.03 15.18 19.41
C SER A 217 -4.63 14.62 19.14
N ARG A 218 -3.62 15.42 19.38
CA ARG A 218 -2.22 14.99 19.21
C ARG A 218 -1.89 13.74 20.03
N ARG A 219 -2.44 13.64 21.23
CA ARG A 219 -2.25 12.49 22.11
C ARG A 219 -2.85 11.22 21.51
N ASP A 220 -4.09 11.29 21.05
CA ASP A 220 -4.82 10.12 20.57
C ASP A 220 -4.33 9.68 19.18
N MET A 221 -3.89 10.64 18.35
CA MET A 221 -3.37 10.39 17.00
C MET A 221 -1.85 10.14 16.95
N GLY A 222 -1.16 10.21 18.10
CA GLY A 222 0.30 10.09 18.16
C GLY A 222 0.83 8.78 17.55
N PHE A 223 0.22 7.65 17.89
CA PHE A 223 0.60 6.35 17.33
C PHE A 223 0.40 6.30 15.80
N SER A 224 -0.72 6.81 15.32
CA SER A 224 -1.00 6.87 13.88
C SER A 224 0.01 7.75 13.13
N ALA A 225 0.39 8.89 13.70
CA ALA A 225 1.40 9.78 13.11
C ALA A 225 2.78 9.11 13.06
N VAL A 226 3.17 8.38 14.11
CA VAL A 226 4.40 7.56 14.10
C VAL A 226 4.37 6.51 13.00
N CYS A 227 3.25 5.80 12.81
CA CYS A 227 3.09 4.82 11.74
C CYS A 227 3.22 5.46 10.34
N VAL A 228 2.61 6.63 10.13
CA VAL A 228 2.74 7.38 8.87
C VAL A 228 4.19 7.79 8.63
N GLY A 229 4.85 8.37 9.64
CA GLY A 229 6.26 8.75 9.56
C GLY A 229 7.17 7.55 9.26
N TYR A 230 6.93 6.42 9.94
CA TYR A 230 7.64 5.17 9.68
C TYR A 230 7.48 4.71 8.23
N MET A 231 6.24 4.61 7.75
CA MET A 231 5.96 4.17 6.37
C MET A 231 6.60 5.09 5.33
N LEU A 232 6.56 6.40 5.54
CA LEU A 232 7.19 7.38 4.65
C LEU A 232 8.71 7.18 4.58
N CYS A 233 9.37 7.04 5.73
CA CYS A 233 10.80 6.76 5.80
C CYS A 233 11.16 5.42 5.15
N ARG A 234 10.36 4.38 5.37
CA ARG A 234 10.59 3.06 4.76
C ARG A 234 10.42 3.06 3.25
N LYS A 235 9.46 3.80 2.74
CA LYS A 235 9.23 3.94 1.29
C LYS A 235 10.46 4.47 0.56
N PHE A 236 11.14 5.43 1.14
CA PHE A 236 12.35 6.03 0.55
C PHE A 236 13.65 5.26 0.87
N GLY A 237 13.53 4.10 1.49
CA GLY A 237 14.64 3.12 1.61
C GLY A 237 15.66 3.44 2.66
N GLU A 238 15.41 4.37 3.51
CA GLU A 238 16.15 4.66 4.69
C GLU A 238 15.29 5.12 5.76
N ILE A 239 15.79 4.98 6.70
CA ILE A 239 16.18 5.87 7.69
C ILE A 239 15.66 5.33 8.96
N GLY A 240 16.57 4.70 9.54
CA GLY A 240 16.57 4.56 10.95
C GLY A 240 15.52 3.59 11.48
N ARG A 241 15.98 2.76 12.30
CA ARG A 241 15.14 2.01 13.22
C ARG A 241 14.32 3.01 14.02
N ALA A 242 13.19 3.43 13.49
CA ALA A 242 12.18 4.06 14.32
C ALA A 242 11.87 3.07 15.42
N HIS A 243 12.14 3.44 16.63
CA HIS A 243 11.69 2.69 17.79
C HIS A 243 10.17 2.85 17.86
N VAL A 244 9.45 1.89 17.30
CA VAL A 244 8.00 1.71 17.47
C VAL A 244 7.80 0.77 18.64
#